data_9259a4c0d6fe8ea558fc744a63556c0e
#
_entry.id   9259a4c0d6fe8ea558fc744a63556c0e
#
_cell.length_a   1.000
_cell.length_b   1.000
_cell.length_c   1.000
_cell.angle_alpha   90.00
_cell.angle_beta   90.00
_cell.angle_gamma   90.00
#
_symmetry.space_group_name_H-M   'P 1'
#
loop_
_entity.id
_entity.type
_entity.pdbx_description
1 polymer ?
#
loop_
_entity_poly.entity_id
_entity_poly.type
_entity_poly.pdbx_seq_one_letter_code
_entity_poly.pdbx_strand_id
1 'polypeptide(L)'
;MSDALEVTDGVAIPRDELSIRATRSGGAGGQHVNTSSTRIELLWNVAQSRALPDDIRAGVLQRLRSRTNADGFIRIVSSEHRSQLRNREAAEERLAKLVRGALTIPRARRKTAPTRASKEARLQAKKRRAEIKKRRSRDSSDY
;
A
#
# COMPACT_ATOMS: atom_id res chain seq x y z
N MET A 1 -9.11 27.57 1.66
CA MET A 1 -8.38 26.33 1.31
C MET A 1 -6.99 26.44 1.89
N SER A 2 -6.56 25.44 2.61
CA SER A 2 -5.19 25.37 3.13
C SER A 2 -4.20 25.35 1.98
N ASP A 3 -3.13 26.13 2.05
CA ASP A 3 -2.12 26.28 1.00
C ASP A 3 -1.17 25.07 0.92
N ALA A 4 -1.40 24.07 1.76
CA ALA A 4 -0.66 22.83 1.84
C ALA A 4 -1.57 21.62 2.13
N LEU A 5 -1.14 20.46 1.68
CA LEU A 5 -1.74 19.18 2.00
C LEU A 5 -1.14 18.65 3.31
N GLU A 6 -1.93 18.62 4.37
CA GLU A 6 -1.51 18.10 5.66
C GLU A 6 -1.36 16.58 5.62
N VAL A 7 -0.20 16.08 6.02
CA VAL A 7 0.11 14.65 6.10
C VAL A 7 0.08 14.17 7.55
N THR A 8 0.84 14.83 8.42
CA THR A 8 0.89 14.59 9.87
C THR A 8 1.18 15.91 10.58
N ASP A 9 1.08 15.91 11.92
CA ASP A 9 1.54 17.04 12.72
C ASP A 9 3.03 17.30 12.43
N GLY A 10 3.32 18.41 11.75
CA GLY A 10 4.66 18.84 11.38
C GLY A 10 5.13 18.46 9.97
N VAL A 11 4.34 17.74 9.18
CA VAL A 11 4.63 17.47 7.75
C VAL A 11 3.44 17.86 6.90
N ALA A 12 3.60 18.91 6.09
CA ALA A 12 2.62 19.38 5.14
C ALA A 12 3.28 19.57 3.77
N ILE A 13 2.68 19.06 2.71
CA ILE A 13 3.17 19.18 1.34
C ILE A 13 2.60 20.44 0.74
N PRO A 14 3.44 21.41 0.34
CA PRO A 14 2.97 22.62 -0.33
C PRO A 14 2.23 22.27 -1.64
N ARG A 15 1.13 22.95 -1.91
CA ARG A 15 0.32 22.67 -3.11
C ARG A 15 1.02 23.00 -4.41
N ASP A 16 2.02 23.88 -4.38
CA ASP A 16 2.86 24.20 -5.55
C ASP A 16 3.80 23.04 -5.94
N GLU A 17 4.04 22.09 -5.04
CA GLU A 17 4.77 20.86 -5.35
C GLU A 17 3.89 19.77 -5.97
N LEU A 18 2.56 19.92 -5.92
CA LEU A 18 1.60 18.97 -6.47
C LEU A 18 1.23 19.34 -7.90
N SER A 19 1.61 18.49 -8.85
CA SER A 19 1.13 18.62 -10.23
C SER A 19 -0.15 17.80 -10.39
N ILE A 20 -1.26 18.49 -10.69
CA ILE A 20 -2.57 17.87 -10.85
C ILE A 20 -3.02 18.01 -12.29
N ARG A 21 -3.35 16.89 -12.92
CA ARG A 21 -3.82 16.82 -14.30
C ARG A 21 -5.16 16.12 -14.38
N ALA A 22 -6.12 16.73 -15.02
CA ALA A 22 -7.41 16.11 -15.33
C ALA A 22 -7.32 15.41 -16.69
N THR A 23 -7.74 14.15 -16.72
CA THR A 23 -7.76 13.33 -17.94
C THR A 23 -9.13 12.65 -18.10
N ARG A 24 -9.42 12.17 -19.28
CA ARG A 24 -10.65 11.38 -19.52
C ARG A 24 -10.51 10.03 -18.80
N SER A 25 -11.60 9.59 -18.18
CA SER A 25 -11.66 8.24 -17.62
C SER A 25 -11.71 7.23 -18.78
N GLY A 26 -10.76 6.29 -18.81
CA GLY A 26 -10.82 5.16 -19.74
C GLY A 26 -11.88 4.17 -19.31
N GLY A 27 -12.74 3.74 -20.23
CA GLY A 27 -13.78 2.73 -19.98
C GLY A 27 -14.54 2.42 -21.29
N ALA A 28 -15.28 1.30 -21.30
CA ALA A 28 -16.15 0.93 -22.42
C ALA A 28 -17.25 1.98 -22.59
N GLY A 29 -17.20 2.67 -23.71
CA GLY A 29 -17.92 3.81 -24.19
C GLY A 29 -19.28 4.18 -23.58
N GLY A 30 -19.46 5.47 -23.46
CA GLY A 30 -20.70 6.19 -23.18
C GLY A 30 -20.43 7.68 -23.36
N GLN A 31 -21.46 8.48 -23.63
CA GLN A 31 -21.30 9.93 -23.85
C GLN A 31 -20.58 10.63 -22.70
N HIS A 32 -20.78 10.19 -21.47
CA HIS A 32 -20.16 10.76 -20.27
C HIS A 32 -18.64 10.49 -20.19
N VAL A 33 -18.18 9.34 -20.66
CA VAL A 33 -16.74 8.96 -20.67
C VAL A 33 -15.99 9.78 -21.73
N ASN A 34 -16.66 10.14 -22.83
CA ASN A 34 -16.04 10.88 -23.94
C ASN A 34 -16.03 12.40 -23.74
N THR A 35 -16.89 12.95 -22.87
CA THR A 35 -17.08 14.39 -22.71
C THR A 35 -16.53 14.95 -21.38
N SER A 36 -16.40 14.14 -20.34
CA SER A 36 -15.97 14.63 -19.02
C SER A 36 -14.60 14.12 -18.60
N SER A 37 -13.66 15.05 -18.36
CA SER A 37 -12.33 14.77 -17.83
C SER A 37 -12.37 14.73 -16.30
N THR A 38 -13.00 13.70 -15.73
CA THR A 38 -13.16 13.56 -14.26
C THR A 38 -12.05 12.79 -13.57
N ARG A 39 -11.25 12.05 -14.35
CA ARG A 39 -10.09 11.34 -13.83
C ARG A 39 -8.98 12.31 -13.47
N ILE A 40 -8.50 12.22 -12.24
CA ILE A 40 -7.40 13.04 -11.73
C ILE A 40 -6.13 12.20 -11.63
N GLU A 41 -5.06 12.75 -12.14
CA GLU A 41 -3.70 12.28 -11.96
C GLU A 41 -2.92 13.33 -11.17
N LEU A 42 -2.42 12.92 -10.00
CA LEU A 42 -1.63 13.73 -9.10
C LEU A 42 -0.20 13.21 -9.10
N LEU A 43 0.75 14.11 -9.33
CA LEU A 43 2.19 13.84 -9.31
C LEU A 43 2.86 14.66 -8.21
N TRP A 44 3.73 14.05 -7.46
CA TRP A 44 4.55 14.70 -6.45
C TRP A 44 5.98 14.18 -6.48
N ASN A 45 6.96 15.09 -6.48
CA ASN A 45 8.37 14.72 -6.47
C ASN A 45 8.89 14.65 -5.04
N VAL A 46 9.04 13.43 -4.51
CA VAL A 46 9.56 13.19 -3.16
C VAL A 46 11.01 13.59 -3.03
N ALA A 47 11.81 13.36 -4.08
CA ALA A 47 13.26 13.60 -4.05
C ALA A 47 13.60 15.09 -3.91
N GLN A 48 12.74 15.97 -4.43
CA GLN A 48 12.94 17.42 -4.43
C GLN A 48 12.01 18.18 -3.49
N SER A 49 11.17 17.47 -2.73
CA SER A 49 10.17 18.09 -1.87
C SER A 49 10.82 18.85 -0.70
N ARG A 50 10.32 20.06 -0.48
CA ARG A 50 10.66 20.89 0.70
C ARG A 50 9.88 20.49 1.96
N ALA A 51 8.84 19.67 1.79
CA ALA A 51 8.01 19.18 2.90
C ALA A 51 8.76 18.23 3.84
N LEU A 52 9.84 17.62 3.37
CA LEU A 52 10.59 16.60 4.09
C LEU A 52 12.03 17.06 4.34
N PRO A 53 12.51 17.06 5.61
CA PRO A 53 13.93 17.16 5.92
C PRO A 53 14.75 16.06 5.23
N ASP A 54 16.03 16.31 4.95
CA ASP A 54 16.87 15.43 4.13
C ASP A 54 17.01 14.01 4.70
N ASP A 55 17.13 13.88 6.00
CA ASP A 55 17.21 12.62 6.73
C ASP A 55 15.92 11.81 6.60
N ILE A 56 14.77 12.46 6.75
CA ILE A 56 13.45 11.86 6.60
C ILE A 56 13.17 11.51 5.14
N ARG A 57 13.54 12.38 4.22
CA ARG A 57 13.35 12.20 2.77
C ARG A 57 13.99 10.91 2.26
N ALA A 58 15.25 10.64 2.65
CA ALA A 58 15.94 9.41 2.28
C ALA A 58 15.20 8.15 2.75
N GLY A 59 14.69 8.16 3.98
CA GLY A 59 13.90 7.07 4.54
C GLY A 59 12.55 6.88 3.84
N VAL A 60 11.86 7.96 3.49
CA VAL A 60 10.60 7.93 2.74
C VAL A 60 10.82 7.39 1.33
N LEU A 61 11.84 7.84 0.61
CA LEU A 61 12.20 7.34 -0.71
C LEU A 61 12.49 5.83 -0.70
N GLN A 62 13.22 5.37 0.29
CA GLN A 62 13.51 3.93 0.43
C GLN A 62 12.25 3.10 0.65
N ARG A 63 11.33 3.57 1.50
CA ARG A 63 10.07 2.85 1.80
C ARG A 63 9.08 2.90 0.65
N LEU A 64 9.06 3.99 -0.12
CA LEU A 64 8.19 4.18 -1.27
C LEU A 64 8.84 3.80 -2.61
N ARG A 65 9.97 3.10 -2.58
CA ARG A 65 10.72 2.70 -3.79
C ARG A 65 9.85 2.01 -4.84
N SER A 66 8.91 1.17 -4.43
CA SER A 66 7.98 0.48 -5.35
C SER A 66 6.90 1.38 -5.95
N ARG A 67 6.72 2.59 -5.42
CA ARG A 67 5.71 3.57 -5.83
C ARG A 67 6.32 4.82 -6.49
N THR A 68 7.64 4.94 -6.47
CA THR A 68 8.39 6.07 -6.97
C THR A 68 9.06 5.67 -8.28
N ASN A 69 8.96 6.52 -9.30
CA ASN A 69 9.70 6.33 -10.56
C ASN A 69 11.19 6.70 -10.40
N ALA A 70 11.98 6.51 -11.48
CA ALA A 70 13.42 6.81 -11.48
C ALA A 70 13.74 8.28 -11.16
N ASP A 71 12.84 9.21 -11.50
CA ASP A 71 13.01 10.64 -11.29
C ASP A 71 12.53 11.12 -9.91
N GLY A 72 12.07 10.21 -9.04
CA GLY A 72 11.60 10.52 -7.69
C GLY A 72 10.13 10.94 -7.59
N PHE A 73 9.33 10.77 -8.63
CA PHE A 73 7.91 11.10 -8.63
C PHE A 73 7.04 9.94 -8.16
N ILE A 74 6.07 10.28 -7.32
CA ILE A 74 4.92 9.41 -7.00
C ILE A 74 3.74 9.87 -7.84
N ARG A 75 3.06 8.90 -8.47
CA ARG A 75 1.86 9.11 -9.27
C ARG A 75 0.65 8.47 -8.59
N ILE A 76 -0.35 9.27 -8.30
CA ILE A 76 -1.64 8.84 -7.75
C ILE A 76 -2.73 9.13 -8.78
N VAL A 77 -3.58 8.15 -9.01
CA VAL A 77 -4.72 8.29 -9.94
C VAL A 77 -6.02 8.05 -9.19
N SER A 78 -7.01 8.91 -9.42
CA SER A 78 -8.36 8.75 -8.90
C SER A 78 -9.40 8.97 -9.99
N SER A 79 -10.29 8.01 -10.15
CA SER A 79 -11.41 8.05 -11.13
C SER A 79 -12.69 7.42 -10.57
N GLU A 80 -12.82 7.37 -9.25
CA GLU A 80 -13.92 6.67 -8.56
C GLU A 80 -15.22 7.46 -8.56
N HIS A 81 -15.11 8.78 -8.64
CA HIS A 81 -16.25 9.67 -8.58
C HIS A 81 -16.53 10.31 -9.94
N ARG A 82 -17.81 10.67 -10.17
CA ARG A 82 -18.20 11.45 -11.34
C ARG A 82 -17.79 12.93 -11.25
N SER A 83 -17.40 13.39 -10.06
CA SER A 83 -16.95 14.74 -9.77
C SER A 83 -15.43 14.81 -9.83
N GLN A 84 -14.89 15.72 -10.63
CA GLN A 84 -13.47 16.03 -10.68
C GLN A 84 -12.92 16.48 -9.34
N LEU A 85 -13.69 17.32 -8.61
CA LEU A 85 -13.31 17.80 -7.29
C LEU A 85 -13.17 16.64 -6.30
N ARG A 86 -14.15 15.72 -6.25
CA ARG A 86 -14.08 14.54 -5.36
C ARG A 86 -12.92 13.60 -5.72
N ASN A 87 -12.61 13.44 -7.00
CA ASN A 87 -11.45 12.65 -7.43
C ASN A 87 -10.14 13.31 -7.02
N ARG A 88 -10.07 14.65 -7.03
CA ARG A 88 -8.91 15.39 -6.54
C ARG A 88 -8.72 15.20 -5.05
N GLU A 89 -9.76 15.39 -4.26
CA GLU A 89 -9.74 15.15 -2.81
C GLU A 89 -9.31 13.72 -2.47
N ALA A 90 -9.88 12.73 -3.17
CA ALA A 90 -9.51 11.33 -3.00
C ALA A 90 -8.03 11.04 -3.38
N ALA A 91 -7.50 11.68 -4.40
CA ALA A 91 -6.09 11.55 -4.79
C ALA A 91 -5.16 12.18 -3.74
N GLU A 92 -5.51 13.37 -3.24
CA GLU A 92 -4.77 14.06 -2.18
C GLU A 92 -4.78 13.25 -0.87
N GLU A 93 -5.91 12.69 -0.47
CA GLU A 93 -6.03 11.83 0.72
C GLU A 93 -5.18 10.55 0.59
N ARG A 94 -5.18 9.93 -0.58
CA ARG A 94 -4.34 8.75 -0.86
C ARG A 94 -2.85 9.08 -0.77
N LEU A 95 -2.44 10.22 -1.31
CA LEU A 95 -1.06 10.69 -1.20
C LEU A 95 -0.69 10.90 0.27
N ALA A 96 -1.52 11.63 1.02
CA ALA A 96 -1.30 11.88 2.45
C ALA A 96 -1.20 10.58 3.25
N LYS A 97 -2.09 9.62 3.01
CA LYS A 97 -2.07 8.30 3.66
C LYS A 97 -0.81 7.50 3.30
N LEU A 98 -0.39 7.53 2.05
CA LEU A 98 0.82 6.84 1.59
C LEU A 98 2.07 7.40 2.26
N VAL A 99 2.21 8.73 2.30
CA VAL A 99 3.35 9.41 2.92
C VAL A 99 3.34 9.21 4.44
N ARG A 100 2.18 9.30 5.09
CA ARG A 100 2.01 9.02 6.52
C ARG A 100 2.48 7.61 6.88
N GLY A 101 2.10 6.61 6.07
CA GLY A 101 2.58 5.25 6.23
C GLY A 101 4.09 5.11 6.08
N ALA A 102 4.69 5.89 5.18
CA ALA A 102 6.14 5.90 4.98
C ALA A 102 6.91 6.64 6.07
N LEU A 103 6.30 7.63 6.72
CA LEU A 103 6.88 8.33 7.87
C LEU A 103 6.86 7.46 9.14
N THR A 104 5.89 6.56 9.25
CA THR A 104 5.79 5.65 10.40
C THR A 104 6.89 4.60 10.33
N ILE A 105 7.80 4.61 11.32
CA ILE A 105 8.84 3.58 11.45
C ILE A 105 8.19 2.31 12.02
N PRO A 106 8.11 1.21 11.26
CA PRO A 106 7.52 -0.02 11.80
C PRO A 106 8.39 -0.56 12.94
N ARG A 107 7.75 -0.88 14.06
CA ARG A 107 8.44 -1.55 15.17
C ARG A 107 9.00 -2.88 14.71
N ALA A 108 10.26 -3.16 15.02
CA ALA A 108 10.89 -4.45 14.68
C ALA A 108 10.04 -5.62 15.18
N ARG A 109 9.62 -6.48 14.25
CA ARG A 109 8.80 -7.64 14.58
C ARG A 109 9.66 -8.67 15.31
N ARG A 110 9.37 -8.92 16.60
CA ARG A 110 10.01 -10.00 17.35
C ARG A 110 9.53 -11.35 16.78
N LYS A 111 10.47 -12.26 16.53
CA LYS A 111 10.15 -13.64 16.17
C LYS A 111 9.42 -14.29 17.34
N THR A 112 8.23 -14.79 17.11
CA THR A 112 7.47 -15.55 18.10
C THR A 112 7.82 -17.01 17.96
N ALA A 113 8.15 -17.68 19.08
CA ALA A 113 8.34 -19.12 19.11
C ALA A 113 6.97 -19.82 19.28
N PRO A 114 6.76 -21.00 18.67
CA PRO A 114 5.55 -21.78 18.90
C PRO A 114 5.40 -22.15 20.39
N THR A 115 4.18 -22.05 20.92
CA THR A 115 3.88 -22.41 22.29
C THR A 115 4.13 -23.92 22.56
N ARG A 116 4.36 -24.28 23.80
CA ARG A 116 4.49 -25.70 24.21
C ARG A 116 3.29 -26.54 23.80
N ALA A 117 2.08 -26.01 24.02
CA ALA A 117 0.83 -26.66 23.61
C ALA A 117 0.74 -26.90 22.09
N SER A 118 1.17 -25.94 21.27
CA SER A 118 1.22 -26.10 19.82
C SER A 118 2.20 -27.18 19.38
N LYS A 119 3.36 -27.27 20.04
CA LYS A 119 4.36 -28.33 19.76
C LYS A 119 3.81 -29.71 20.11
N GLU A 120 3.17 -29.84 21.29
CA GLU A 120 2.55 -31.06 21.75
C GLU A 120 1.41 -31.52 20.83
N ALA A 121 0.50 -30.61 20.46
CA ALA A 121 -0.57 -30.90 19.50
C ALA A 121 -0.04 -31.39 18.15
N ARG A 122 1.01 -30.73 17.61
CA ARG A 122 1.68 -31.18 16.38
C ARG A 122 2.28 -32.56 16.52
N LEU A 123 2.89 -32.86 17.65
CA LEU A 123 3.50 -34.17 17.93
C LEU A 123 2.43 -35.28 18.00
N GLN A 124 1.31 -35.02 18.69
CA GLN A 124 0.19 -35.94 18.77
C GLN A 124 -0.43 -36.21 17.43
N ALA A 125 -0.66 -35.16 16.62
CA ALA A 125 -1.16 -35.31 15.26
C ALA A 125 -0.22 -36.15 14.39
N LYS A 126 1.10 -35.97 14.53
CA LYS A 126 2.09 -36.78 13.81
C LYS A 126 2.04 -38.25 14.25
N LYS A 127 1.93 -38.52 15.56
CA LYS A 127 1.80 -39.90 16.09
C LYS A 127 0.54 -40.60 15.57
N ARG A 128 -0.62 -39.94 15.62
CA ARG A 128 -1.88 -40.49 15.05
C ARG A 128 -1.76 -40.84 13.56
N ARG A 129 -1.16 -39.96 12.77
CA ARG A 129 -0.94 -40.24 11.33
C ARG A 129 0.00 -41.44 11.14
N ALA A 130 1.04 -41.55 11.93
CA ALA A 130 1.96 -42.70 11.85
C ALA A 130 1.27 -44.03 12.21
N GLU A 131 0.39 -44.05 13.25
CA GLU A 131 -0.38 -45.22 13.61
C GLU A 131 -1.36 -45.64 12.48
N ILE A 132 -2.07 -44.68 11.90
CA ILE A 132 -2.97 -44.97 10.78
C ILE A 132 -2.19 -45.54 9.59
N LYS A 133 -1.02 -44.97 9.27
CA LYS A 133 -0.17 -45.48 8.21
C LYS A 133 0.32 -46.91 8.49
N LYS A 134 0.71 -47.17 9.74
CA LYS A 134 1.16 -48.50 10.19
C LYS A 134 0.05 -49.56 10.12
N ARG A 135 -1.21 -49.20 10.45
CA ARG A 135 -2.37 -50.10 10.31
C ARG A 135 -2.63 -50.43 8.84
N ARG A 136 -2.64 -49.43 7.95
CA ARG A 136 -2.83 -49.65 6.49
C ARG A 136 -1.75 -50.54 5.87
N SER A 137 -0.50 -50.43 6.33
CA SER A 137 0.61 -51.27 5.86
C SER A 137 0.49 -52.73 6.35
N ARG A 138 -0.10 -52.99 7.53
CA ARG A 138 -0.37 -54.35 8.02
C ARG A 138 -1.48 -55.02 7.21
N ASP A 139 -2.60 -54.31 6.99
CA ASP A 139 -3.72 -54.84 6.20
C ASP A 139 -3.36 -55.17 4.76
N SER A 140 -2.33 -54.54 4.20
CA SER A 140 -1.86 -54.82 2.83
C SER A 140 -0.83 -55.98 2.74
N SER A 141 -0.37 -56.50 3.89
CA SER A 141 0.59 -57.59 3.93
C SER A 141 -0.06 -58.98 4.15
N ASP A 142 -1.37 -59.01 4.41
CA ASP A 142 -2.13 -60.26 4.66
C ASP A 142 -2.88 -60.76 3.41
N TYR A 143 -2.56 -60.24 2.20
CA TYR A 143 -3.07 -60.74 0.92
C TYR A 143 -1.94 -61.32 0.06
#